data_f8eac52182b7ca10919cd66b92f968e5
#
_entry.id   f8eac52182b7ca10919cd66b92f968e5
#
_cell.length_a   1.000
_cell.length_b   1.000
_cell.length_c   1.000
_cell.angle_alpha   90.00
_cell.angle_beta   90.00
_cell.angle_gamma   90.00
#
_symmetry.space_group_name_H-M   'P 1'
#
loop_
_entity.id
_entity.type
_entity.pdbx_description
1 polymer ?
#
loop_
_entity_poly.entity_id
_entity_poly.type
_entity_poly.pdbx_seq_one_letter_code
_entity_poly.pdbx_strand_id
1 'polypeptide(L)'
;IIYSQKNSAGKTTFLRAIFYALGYPIPSTKGIKFDDMEFWLIVESNGNPYQLYRHNSYLSLDDGQNQIDYSLPTDFYEIHTKLTGCNNKDILDNLLGASYMDQEKGWTLLNRGKVIGNISFNIEALVRGLGGKECVEELQQLEAVKRQQKKYEYMHSVAEYQEAIHEAGEDIEYDAPD
;
A
#
# COMPACT_ATOMS: atom_id res chain seq x y z
N ILE A 1 2.05 26.23 3.63
CA ILE A 1 1.75 26.36 2.17
C ILE A 1 3.07 26.35 1.42
N ILE A 2 3.24 25.43 0.48
CA ILE A 2 4.41 25.35 -0.40
C ILE A 2 4.05 26.06 -1.70
N TYR A 3 4.72 27.16 -2.00
CA TYR A 3 4.46 27.99 -3.18
C TYR A 3 5.72 28.19 -4.02
N SER A 4 5.55 28.27 -5.33
CA SER A 4 6.60 28.68 -6.27
C SER A 4 5.96 29.32 -7.50
N GLN A 5 6.53 30.40 -7.97
CA GLN A 5 6.10 31.07 -9.19
C GLN A 5 6.41 30.28 -10.47
N LYS A 6 7.37 29.34 -10.39
CA LYS A 6 7.78 28.52 -11.54
C LYS A 6 7.14 27.14 -11.50
N ASN A 7 6.63 26.68 -12.63
CA ASN A 7 6.27 25.29 -12.81
C ASN A 7 7.55 24.41 -12.78
N SER A 8 7.41 23.17 -12.36
CA SER A 8 8.55 22.22 -12.23
C SER A 8 9.63 22.61 -11.21
N ALA A 9 9.32 23.47 -10.24
CA ALA A 9 10.25 23.88 -9.18
C ALA A 9 10.45 22.81 -8.07
N GLY A 10 10.07 21.54 -8.30
CA GLY A 10 10.29 20.46 -7.34
C GLY A 10 9.25 20.36 -6.21
N LYS A 11 8.13 21.09 -6.27
CA LYS A 11 7.07 21.05 -5.22
C LYS A 11 6.58 19.62 -4.92
N THR A 12 6.27 18.87 -5.97
CA THR A 12 5.81 17.48 -5.82
C THR A 12 6.90 16.56 -5.26
N THR A 13 8.15 16.77 -5.68
CA THR A 13 9.30 16.02 -5.16
C THR A 13 9.52 16.30 -3.69
N PHE A 14 9.41 17.56 -3.28
CA PHE A 14 9.51 17.95 -1.86
C PHE A 14 8.39 17.33 -1.03
N LEU A 15 7.14 17.35 -1.51
CA LEU A 15 6.02 16.72 -0.82
C LEU A 15 6.23 15.19 -0.68
N ARG A 16 6.72 14.55 -1.75
CA ARG A 16 7.07 13.12 -1.72
C ARG A 16 8.20 12.83 -0.73
N ALA A 17 9.20 13.71 -0.61
CA ALA A 17 10.27 13.58 0.37
C ALA A 17 9.73 13.61 1.81
N ILE A 18 8.73 14.45 2.11
CA ILE A 18 8.06 14.46 3.42
C ILE A 18 7.38 13.10 3.68
N PHE A 19 6.62 12.57 2.73
CA PHE A 19 5.98 11.25 2.91
C PHE A 19 7.02 10.13 3.04
N TYR A 20 8.10 10.21 2.28
CA TYR A 20 9.20 9.28 2.44
C TYR A 20 9.77 9.35 3.86
N ALA A 21 10.09 10.54 4.38
CA ALA A 21 10.60 10.73 5.73
C ALA A 21 9.65 10.20 6.81
N LEU A 22 8.34 10.24 6.58
CA LEU A 22 7.30 9.68 7.45
C LEU A 22 7.20 8.14 7.39
N GLY A 23 8.02 7.45 6.61
CA GLY A 23 8.02 5.99 6.56
C GLY A 23 7.30 5.37 5.36
N TYR A 24 6.60 6.15 4.55
CA TYR A 24 5.90 5.61 3.38
C TYR A 24 6.87 5.11 2.29
N PRO A 25 6.50 4.05 1.54
CA PRO A 25 7.29 3.51 0.43
C PRO A 25 7.13 4.36 -0.84
N ILE A 26 7.68 5.57 -0.83
CA ILE A 26 7.59 6.52 -1.93
C ILE A 26 8.64 6.17 -2.98
N PRO A 27 8.25 5.95 -4.26
CA PRO A 27 9.19 5.64 -5.31
C PRO A 27 10.07 6.84 -5.69
N SER A 28 11.27 6.54 -6.16
CA SER A 28 12.18 7.53 -6.76
C SER A 28 11.50 8.32 -7.88
N THR A 29 11.89 9.56 -8.08
CA THR A 29 11.28 10.44 -9.08
C THR A 29 12.35 11.24 -9.83
N LYS A 30 12.29 11.28 -11.16
CA LYS A 30 13.16 12.10 -12.03
C LYS A 30 14.66 12.00 -11.70
N GLY A 31 15.15 10.78 -11.45
CA GLY A 31 16.56 10.55 -11.13
C GLY A 31 16.96 10.83 -9.66
N ILE A 32 16.02 11.23 -8.82
CA ILE A 32 16.23 11.38 -7.38
C ILE A 32 15.88 10.06 -6.71
N LYS A 33 16.87 9.44 -6.09
CA LYS A 33 16.70 8.20 -5.32
C LYS A 33 16.64 8.57 -3.85
N PHE A 34 15.46 8.46 -3.25
CA PHE A 34 15.27 8.78 -1.84
C PHE A 34 16.07 7.85 -0.92
N ASP A 35 16.26 6.59 -1.31
CA ASP A 35 16.99 5.62 -0.49
C ASP A 35 18.49 5.97 -0.31
N ASP A 36 19.05 6.77 -1.22
CA ASP A 36 20.45 7.24 -1.16
C ASP A 36 20.59 8.57 -0.36
N MET A 37 19.48 9.08 0.21
CA MET A 37 19.43 10.37 0.89
C MET A 37 19.09 10.22 2.37
N GLU A 38 19.54 11.17 3.17
CA GLU A 38 19.17 11.31 4.58
C GLU A 38 18.07 12.36 4.74
N PHE A 39 17.08 12.06 5.57
CA PHE A 39 15.94 12.93 5.82
C PHE A 39 15.81 13.22 7.31
N TRP A 40 15.69 14.50 7.62
CA TRP A 40 15.40 15.00 8.95
C TRP A 40 14.06 15.71 8.90
N LEU A 41 13.10 15.29 9.70
CA LEU A 41 11.75 15.84 9.71
C LEU A 41 11.33 16.09 11.15
N ILE A 42 10.81 17.28 11.41
CA ILE A 42 10.17 17.62 12.69
C ILE A 42 8.68 17.73 12.41
N VAL A 43 7.88 16.98 13.15
CA VAL A 43 6.42 17.01 13.07
C VAL A 43 5.83 17.23 14.47
N GLU A 44 4.69 17.86 14.52
CA GLU A 44 3.88 17.96 15.72
C GLU A 44 2.61 17.14 15.53
N SER A 45 2.33 16.26 16.47
CA SER A 45 1.10 15.47 16.48
C SER A 45 0.50 15.44 17.88
N ASN A 46 -0.78 15.77 17.97
CA ASN A 46 -1.53 15.85 19.24
C ASN A 46 -0.82 16.75 20.30
N GLY A 47 -0.19 17.83 19.84
CA GLY A 47 0.56 18.76 20.70
C GLY A 47 1.95 18.28 21.14
N ASN A 48 2.40 17.13 20.67
CA ASN A 48 3.72 16.58 20.96
C ASN A 48 4.65 16.71 19.74
N PRO A 49 5.85 17.27 19.91
CA PRO A 49 6.85 17.31 18.85
C PRO A 49 7.56 15.95 18.72
N TYR A 50 7.79 15.54 17.48
CA TYR A 50 8.58 14.37 17.15
C TYR A 50 9.66 14.75 16.16
N GLN A 51 10.87 14.21 16.33
CA GLN A 51 11.95 14.32 15.36
C GLN A 51 12.14 12.95 14.70
N LEU A 52 12.08 12.92 13.38
CA LEU A 52 12.31 11.72 12.59
C LEU A 52 13.59 11.88 11.81
N TYR A 53 14.42 10.86 11.84
CA TYR A 53 15.54 10.68 10.93
C TYR A 53 15.29 9.42 10.11
N ARG A 54 15.45 9.51 8.79
CA ARG A 54 15.34 8.35 7.91
C ARG A 54 16.47 8.28 6.90
N HIS A 55 17.04 7.08 6.77
CA HIS A 55 17.97 6.70 5.70
C HIS A 55 17.61 5.28 5.24
N ASN A 56 17.16 5.15 3.99
CA ASN A 56 16.72 3.87 3.40
C ASN A 56 15.63 3.19 4.24
N SER A 57 15.87 1.97 4.73
CA SER A 57 14.94 1.21 5.59
C SER A 57 15.06 1.57 7.08
N TYR A 58 16.10 2.29 7.48
CA TYR A 58 16.27 2.73 8.86
C TYR A 58 15.47 4.01 9.13
N LEU A 59 14.73 4.02 10.23
CA LEU A 59 14.02 5.20 10.72
C LEU A 59 14.23 5.32 12.23
N SER A 60 14.66 6.48 12.71
CA SER A 60 14.71 6.81 14.12
C SER A 60 13.67 7.86 14.44
N LEU A 61 12.94 7.68 15.53
CA LEU A 61 11.93 8.60 16.04
C LEU A 61 12.27 9.00 17.47
N ASP A 62 12.42 10.31 17.70
CA ASP A 62 12.66 10.92 18.99
C ASP A 62 11.43 11.74 19.41
N ASP A 63 10.88 11.47 20.60
CA ASP A 63 9.76 12.18 21.20
C ASP A 63 10.20 13.22 22.25
N GLY A 64 11.50 13.51 22.31
CA GLY A 64 12.11 14.43 23.29
C GLY A 64 12.42 13.78 24.65
N GLN A 65 11.97 12.54 24.87
CA GLN A 65 12.29 11.75 26.06
C GLN A 65 13.01 10.45 25.69
N ASN A 66 12.60 9.83 24.59
CA ASN A 66 13.12 8.56 24.11
C ASN A 66 13.33 8.60 22.61
N GLN A 67 14.47 8.06 22.20
CA GLN A 67 14.76 7.77 20.80
C GLN A 67 14.55 6.28 20.58
N ILE A 68 13.78 5.93 19.56
CA ILE A 68 13.49 4.55 19.19
C ILE A 68 13.85 4.36 17.72
N ASP A 69 14.54 3.27 17.45
CA ASP A 69 14.97 2.89 16.09
C ASP A 69 14.06 1.83 15.51
N TYR A 70 13.70 1.98 14.24
CA TYR A 70 12.75 1.17 13.52
C TYR A 70 13.34 0.69 12.20
N SER A 71 12.82 -0.44 11.71
CA SER A 71 13.17 -1.03 10.41
C SER A 71 11.95 -1.06 9.49
N LEU A 72 11.98 -0.31 8.40
CA LEU A 72 10.92 -0.29 7.40
C LEU A 72 11.11 -1.42 6.37
N PRO A 73 10.02 -2.03 5.89
CA PRO A 73 8.60 -1.70 6.16
C PRO A 73 8.02 -2.39 7.40
N THR A 74 8.80 -3.20 8.14
CA THR A 74 8.32 -4.07 9.22
C THR A 74 7.60 -3.29 10.31
N ASP A 75 8.20 -2.18 10.75
CA ASP A 75 7.72 -1.41 11.91
C ASP A 75 6.82 -0.22 11.52
N PHE A 76 6.34 -0.19 10.26
CA PHE A 76 5.50 0.89 9.73
C PHE A 76 4.31 1.21 10.63
N TYR A 77 3.57 0.20 11.06
CA TYR A 77 2.38 0.40 11.89
C TYR A 77 2.71 0.93 13.29
N GLU A 78 3.83 0.49 13.88
CA GLU A 78 4.26 0.97 15.19
C GLU A 78 4.61 2.45 15.16
N ILE A 79 5.39 2.87 14.14
CA ILE A 79 5.73 4.27 13.90
C ILE A 79 4.46 5.12 13.76
N HIS A 80 3.54 4.70 12.90
CA HIS A 80 2.32 5.46 12.64
C HIS A 80 1.35 5.45 13.82
N THR A 81 1.27 4.35 14.57
CA THR A 81 0.51 4.32 15.83
C THR A 81 1.06 5.34 16.83
N LYS A 82 2.39 5.44 16.97
CA LYS A 82 3.01 6.41 17.86
C LYS A 82 2.75 7.85 17.40
N LEU A 83 2.85 8.12 16.11
CA LEU A 83 2.61 9.45 15.55
C LEU A 83 1.13 9.88 15.60
N THR A 84 0.19 8.97 15.37
CA THR A 84 -1.23 9.32 15.21
C THR A 84 -2.08 9.02 16.44
N GLY A 85 -1.61 8.13 17.32
CA GLY A 85 -2.40 7.56 18.41
C GLY A 85 -3.43 6.52 17.94
N CYS A 86 -3.43 6.15 16.65
CA CYS A 86 -4.34 5.18 16.05
C CYS A 86 -3.62 3.84 15.85
N ASN A 87 -4.20 2.75 16.35
CA ASN A 87 -3.67 1.38 16.19
C ASN A 87 -4.43 0.55 15.15
N ASN A 88 -5.45 1.12 14.52
CA ASN A 88 -6.26 0.43 13.51
C ASN A 88 -5.54 0.42 12.16
N LYS A 89 -5.14 -0.77 11.70
CA LYS A 89 -4.39 -0.95 10.45
C LYS A 89 -5.16 -0.49 9.22
N ASP A 90 -6.47 -0.72 9.18
CA ASP A 90 -7.32 -0.29 8.06
C ASP A 90 -7.31 1.23 7.90
N ILE A 91 -7.25 1.97 9.01
CA ILE A 91 -7.10 3.43 8.99
C ILE A 91 -5.70 3.81 8.55
N LEU A 92 -4.66 3.23 9.15
CA LEU A 92 -3.26 3.58 8.89
C LEU A 92 -2.87 3.32 7.44
N ASP A 93 -3.30 2.21 6.85
CA ASP A 93 -3.06 1.87 5.43
C ASP A 93 -3.70 2.88 4.48
N ASN A 94 -4.80 3.49 4.88
CA ASN A 94 -5.58 4.39 4.04
C ASN A 94 -5.40 5.87 4.37
N LEU A 95 -4.65 6.22 5.42
CA LEU A 95 -4.47 7.59 5.89
C LEU A 95 -3.92 8.51 4.80
N LEU A 96 -2.86 8.09 4.12
CA LEU A 96 -2.27 8.87 3.02
C LEU A 96 -3.27 9.03 1.87
N GLY A 97 -3.92 7.94 1.45
CA GLY A 97 -4.88 7.96 0.34
C GLY A 97 -6.11 8.81 0.62
N ALA A 98 -6.59 8.83 1.86
CA ALA A 98 -7.72 9.65 2.27
C ALA A 98 -7.40 11.15 2.22
N SER A 99 -6.13 11.53 2.43
CA SER A 99 -5.68 12.91 2.54
C SER A 99 -4.97 13.43 1.28
N TYR A 100 -4.55 12.54 0.39
CA TYR A 100 -3.73 12.89 -0.77
C TYR A 100 -4.56 13.32 -1.96
N MET A 101 -4.16 14.42 -2.59
CA MET A 101 -4.70 14.89 -3.86
C MET A 101 -3.57 14.93 -4.90
N ASP A 102 -3.71 14.14 -5.94
CA ASP A 102 -2.78 14.12 -7.07
C ASP A 102 -3.11 15.26 -8.04
N GLN A 103 -2.07 15.87 -8.61
CA GLN A 103 -2.24 16.99 -9.54
C GLN A 103 -2.99 16.61 -10.84
N GLU A 104 -2.77 15.39 -11.32
CA GLU A 104 -3.36 14.92 -12.58
C GLU A 104 -4.65 14.11 -12.36
N LYS A 105 -4.69 13.34 -11.27
CA LYS A 105 -5.78 12.40 -10.98
C LYS A 105 -6.82 12.97 -10.02
N GLY A 106 -6.53 14.11 -9.37
CA GLY A 106 -7.39 14.68 -8.36
C GLY A 106 -7.34 13.93 -7.02
N TRP A 107 -8.42 14.01 -6.26
CA TRP A 107 -8.47 13.42 -4.93
C TRP A 107 -8.62 11.90 -4.99
N THR A 108 -7.69 11.18 -4.36
CA THR A 108 -7.62 9.71 -4.40
C THR A 108 -8.87 9.04 -3.83
N LEU A 109 -9.49 9.65 -2.80
CA LEU A 109 -10.76 9.19 -2.23
C LEU A 109 -11.86 9.01 -3.29
N LEU A 110 -11.90 9.89 -4.30
CA LEU A 110 -12.90 9.85 -5.37
C LEU A 110 -12.52 8.93 -6.52
N ASN A 111 -11.22 8.76 -6.77
CA ASN A 111 -10.72 8.07 -7.96
C ASN A 111 -10.42 6.59 -7.77
N ARG A 112 -10.45 6.08 -6.55
CA ARG A 112 -10.14 4.71 -6.16
C ARG A 112 -8.86 4.15 -6.83
N GLY A 113 -8.00 3.52 -6.08
CA GLY A 113 -6.84 2.83 -6.63
C GLY A 113 -5.50 3.28 -6.02
N LYS A 114 -4.46 3.40 -6.87
CA LYS A 114 -3.11 3.74 -6.41
C LYS A 114 -2.97 5.22 -6.10
N VAL A 115 -2.43 5.52 -4.93
CA VAL A 115 -2.15 6.88 -4.44
C VAL A 115 -0.83 7.37 -5.02
N ILE A 116 0.29 6.78 -4.58
CA ILE A 116 1.65 7.06 -5.05
C ILE A 116 2.36 5.73 -5.18
N GLY A 117 2.95 5.44 -6.33
CA GLY A 117 3.69 4.19 -6.54
C GLY A 117 2.81 2.96 -6.29
N ASN A 118 3.20 2.14 -5.31
CA ASN A 118 2.47 0.93 -4.93
C ASN A 118 1.49 1.13 -3.76
N ILE A 119 1.44 2.33 -3.17
CA ILE A 119 0.49 2.64 -2.11
C ILE A 119 -0.91 2.65 -2.72
N SER A 120 -1.77 1.78 -2.23
CA SER A 120 -3.17 1.67 -2.66
C SER A 120 -4.10 2.31 -1.63
N PHE A 121 -5.29 2.67 -2.09
CA PHE A 121 -6.36 3.19 -1.26
C PHE A 121 -7.58 2.27 -1.36
N ASN A 122 -8.12 1.86 -0.21
CA ASN A 122 -9.29 1.02 -0.09
C ASN A 122 -10.34 1.68 0.81
N ILE A 123 -11.37 2.25 0.20
CA ILE A 123 -12.42 2.96 0.91
C ILE A 123 -13.22 2.05 1.85
N GLU A 124 -13.43 0.78 1.49
CA GLU A 124 -14.16 -0.18 2.32
C GLU A 124 -13.39 -0.48 3.60
N ALA A 125 -12.06 -0.66 3.50
CA ALA A 125 -11.19 -0.82 4.64
C ALA A 125 -11.20 0.43 5.53
N LEU A 126 -11.10 1.63 4.94
CA LEU A 126 -11.17 2.87 5.69
C LEU A 126 -12.49 3.02 6.45
N VAL A 127 -13.62 2.79 5.79
CA VAL A 127 -14.96 2.88 6.43
C VAL A 127 -15.10 1.86 7.55
N ARG A 128 -14.61 0.64 7.36
CA ARG A 128 -14.60 -0.41 8.38
C ARG A 128 -13.76 0.02 9.59
N GLY A 129 -12.55 0.53 9.37
CA GLY A 129 -11.69 1.02 10.43
C GLY A 129 -12.30 2.17 11.21
N LEU A 130 -12.90 3.15 10.52
CA LEU A 130 -13.61 4.27 11.13
C LEU A 130 -14.87 3.82 11.90
N GLY A 131 -15.53 2.75 11.45
CA GLY A 131 -16.68 2.16 12.14
C GLY A 131 -16.33 1.43 13.43
N GLY A 132 -15.05 1.29 13.77
CA GLY A 132 -14.58 0.62 14.98
C GLY A 132 -14.87 -0.88 15.04
N LYS A 133 -15.19 -1.49 13.89
CA LYS A 133 -15.41 -2.94 13.78
C LYS A 133 -14.10 -3.63 13.46
N GLU A 134 -13.54 -4.30 14.43
CA GLU A 134 -12.42 -5.23 14.21
C GLU A 134 -12.98 -6.54 13.66
N CYS A 135 -12.99 -6.68 12.35
CA CYS A 135 -13.41 -7.91 11.66
C CYS A 135 -12.20 -8.71 11.17
N VAL A 136 -11.15 -8.81 11.97
CA VAL A 136 -9.89 -9.45 11.56
C VAL A 136 -10.09 -10.94 11.28
N GLU A 137 -10.85 -11.64 12.13
CA GLU A 137 -11.11 -13.06 11.98
C GLU A 137 -12.00 -13.34 10.77
N GLU A 138 -13.06 -12.58 10.58
CA GLU A 138 -13.96 -12.72 9.43
C GLU A 138 -13.25 -12.41 8.11
N LEU A 139 -12.34 -11.45 8.09
CA LEU A 139 -11.55 -11.15 6.90
C LEU A 139 -10.56 -12.28 6.58
N GLN A 140 -9.91 -12.87 7.58
CA GLN A 140 -9.04 -14.03 7.37
C GLN A 140 -9.84 -15.23 6.84
N GLN A 141 -11.03 -15.48 7.38
CA GLN A 141 -11.92 -16.52 6.88
C GLN A 141 -12.37 -16.25 5.45
N LEU A 142 -12.74 -15.00 5.13
CA LEU A 142 -13.13 -14.61 3.78
C LEU A 142 -11.98 -14.81 2.78
N GLU A 143 -10.76 -14.45 3.15
CA GLU A 143 -9.59 -14.68 2.29
C GLU A 143 -9.30 -16.17 2.09
N ALA A 144 -9.43 -16.98 3.14
CA ALA A 144 -9.27 -18.43 3.05
C ALA A 144 -10.30 -19.04 2.10
N VAL A 145 -11.57 -18.65 2.22
CA VAL A 145 -12.65 -19.10 1.33
C VAL A 145 -12.40 -18.66 -0.11
N LYS A 146 -11.99 -17.41 -0.36
CA LYS A 146 -11.65 -16.92 -1.70
C LYS A 146 -10.49 -17.68 -2.33
N ARG A 147 -9.48 -18.06 -1.54
CA ARG A 147 -8.36 -18.90 -2.03
C ARG A 147 -8.85 -20.30 -2.41
N GLN A 148 -9.73 -20.89 -1.61
CA GLN A 148 -10.32 -22.19 -1.93
C GLN A 148 -11.19 -22.10 -3.19
N GLN A 149 -12.03 -21.08 -3.32
CA GLN A 149 -12.84 -20.85 -4.50
C GLN A 149 -11.99 -20.79 -5.77
N LYS A 150 -10.94 -19.97 -5.78
CA LYS A 150 -10.01 -19.87 -6.92
C LYS A 150 -9.35 -21.21 -7.26
N LYS A 151 -9.00 -22.00 -6.24
CA LYS A 151 -8.44 -23.33 -6.45
C LYS A 151 -9.45 -24.26 -7.14
N TYR A 152 -10.71 -24.25 -6.72
CA TYR A 152 -11.75 -25.07 -7.33
C TYR A 152 -12.11 -24.59 -8.74
N GLU A 153 -12.18 -23.29 -8.98
CA GLU A 153 -12.37 -22.72 -10.32
C GLU A 153 -11.25 -23.15 -11.27
N TYR A 154 -10.00 -23.12 -10.80
CA TYR A 154 -8.86 -23.60 -11.58
C TYR A 154 -8.95 -25.10 -11.85
N MET A 155 -9.27 -25.93 -10.84
CA MET A 155 -9.43 -27.38 -11.00
C MET A 155 -10.58 -27.70 -11.98
N HIS A 156 -11.69 -26.97 -11.91
CA HIS A 156 -12.81 -27.12 -12.83
C HIS A 156 -12.40 -26.80 -14.27
N SER A 157 -11.71 -25.69 -14.50
CA SER A 157 -11.24 -25.33 -15.85
C SER A 157 -10.22 -26.32 -16.42
N VAL A 158 -9.39 -26.94 -15.58
CA VAL A 158 -8.46 -28.02 -16.00
C VAL A 158 -9.22 -29.29 -16.36
N ALA A 159 -10.24 -29.67 -15.59
CA ALA A 159 -11.07 -30.83 -15.88
C ALA A 159 -11.85 -30.67 -17.18
N GLU A 160 -12.50 -29.53 -17.40
CA GLU A 160 -13.18 -29.19 -18.66
C GLU A 160 -12.22 -29.26 -19.88
N TYR A 161 -11.01 -28.75 -19.70
CA TYR A 161 -9.99 -28.82 -20.77
C TYR A 161 -9.55 -30.27 -21.04
N GLN A 162 -9.42 -31.11 -20.01
CA GLN A 162 -9.08 -32.53 -20.18
C GLN A 162 -10.23 -33.31 -20.85
N GLU A 163 -11.47 -33.04 -20.49
CA GLU A 163 -12.64 -33.64 -21.14
C GLU A 163 -12.70 -33.24 -22.62
N ALA A 164 -12.51 -31.97 -22.94
CA ALA A 164 -12.50 -31.51 -24.33
C ALA A 164 -11.39 -32.15 -25.18
N ILE A 165 -10.22 -32.39 -24.60
CA ILE A 165 -9.13 -33.13 -25.30
C ILE A 165 -9.52 -34.59 -25.52
N HIS A 166 -10.15 -35.23 -24.53
CA HIS A 166 -10.55 -36.62 -24.61
C HIS A 166 -11.62 -36.83 -25.70
N GLU A 167 -12.64 -35.96 -25.71
CA GLU A 167 -13.66 -35.96 -26.75
C GLU A 167 -13.09 -35.72 -28.16
N ALA A 168 -12.16 -34.73 -28.29
CA ALA A 168 -11.50 -34.47 -29.58
C ALA A 168 -10.56 -35.59 -30.02
N GLY A 169 -10.06 -36.43 -29.09
CA GLY A 169 -9.20 -37.58 -29.37
C GLY A 169 -9.97 -38.84 -29.76
N GLU A 170 -11.20 -38.99 -29.36
CA GLU A 170 -12.10 -40.09 -29.75
C GLU A 170 -12.63 -39.96 -31.17
N ASP A 171 -12.66 -38.75 -31.73
CA ASP A 171 -13.10 -38.50 -33.14
C ASP A 171 -12.01 -38.81 -34.20
N ILE A 172 -10.81 -39.24 -33.79
CA ILE A 172 -9.79 -39.70 -34.73
C ILE A 172 -9.97 -41.20 -34.94
N GLU A 173 -10.91 -41.58 -35.75
CA GLU A 173 -11.01 -42.88 -36.35
C GLU A 173 -9.81 -43.01 -37.31
N TYR A 174 -8.86 -43.88 -36.97
CA TYR A 174 -7.75 -44.25 -37.88
C TYR A 174 -8.35 -45.07 -39.00
N ASP A 175 -8.62 -44.47 -40.15
CA ASP A 175 -8.76 -45.18 -41.42
C ASP A 175 -7.39 -45.78 -41.75
N ALA A 176 -7.22 -47.06 -41.46
CA ALA A 176 -6.05 -47.82 -41.87
C ALA A 176 -6.12 -47.98 -43.40
N PRO A 177 -5.07 -47.60 -44.14
CA PRO A 177 -5.04 -47.84 -45.57
C PRO A 177 -4.91 -49.35 -45.83
N ASP A 178 -5.78 -49.88 -46.71
CA ASP A 178 -5.73 -51.24 -47.29
C ASP A 178 -4.37 -51.57 -47.94
#